data_26c221b78bde325168782b6cf6dddfb3
#
_entry.id   26c221b78bde325168782b6cf6dddfb3
#
_cell.length_a   1.000
_cell.length_b   1.000
_cell.length_c   1.000
_cell.angle_alpha   90.00
_cell.angle_beta   90.00
_cell.angle_gamma   90.00
#
_symmetry.space_group_name_H-M   'P 1'
#
loop_
_entity.id
_entity.type
_entity.pdbx_description
1 polymer ?
#
loop_
_entity_poly.entity_id
_entity_poly.type
_entity_poly.pdbx_seq_one_letter_code
_entity_poly.pdbx_strand_id
1 'polypeptide(L)'
;MLALLRTPTDDASYDDAPTGYSRHVRLNEEEAAIVDGWAVEDAEAVLRAHDCRATGPRVAVMRALLRHGGPIDAAELTRLAQVEESTIHEATVYRTIGVLSDRGIVTHVHAGHGPSLVRIGGDHGLLAVCRDCGAIVQLPAEVVKTFVEQAHAAAQFTLEPGHFALEGVCAACAGHSA
;
A
#
# COMPACT_ATOMS: atom_id res chain seq x y z
N MET A 1 17.75 -36.57 15.39
CA MET A 1 17.33 -35.85 16.60
C MET A 1 16.61 -34.59 16.14
N LEU A 2 15.27 -34.69 15.96
CA LEU A 2 14.41 -33.59 15.48
C LEU A 2 14.13 -32.63 16.63
N ALA A 3 14.58 -31.40 16.53
CA ALA A 3 14.22 -30.34 17.46
C ALA A 3 12.78 -29.88 17.15
N LEU A 4 11.87 -30.07 18.07
CA LEU A 4 10.50 -29.61 18.08
C LEU A 4 10.48 -28.06 18.05
N LEU A 5 10.02 -27.48 16.95
CA LEU A 5 9.65 -26.07 16.86
C LEU A 5 8.45 -25.84 17.79
N ARG A 6 8.64 -25.07 18.84
CA ARG A 6 7.55 -24.58 19.70
C ARG A 6 6.67 -23.62 18.87
N THR A 7 5.39 -23.93 18.79
CA THR A 7 4.36 -23.01 18.35
C THR A 7 4.21 -21.88 19.38
N PRO A 8 4.16 -20.62 18.99
CA PRO A 8 3.77 -19.54 19.89
C PRO A 8 2.30 -19.72 20.28
N THR A 9 2.00 -19.65 21.56
CA THR A 9 0.65 -19.65 22.10
C THR A 9 -0.09 -18.37 21.66
N ASP A 10 -1.25 -18.54 21.03
CA ASP A 10 -2.27 -17.53 20.76
C ASP A 10 -2.79 -16.95 22.10
N ASP A 11 -2.17 -15.89 22.60
CA ASP A 11 -2.81 -15.00 23.57
C ASP A 11 -2.07 -13.66 23.63
N ALA A 12 -2.20 -12.87 22.59
CA ALA A 12 -1.95 -11.44 22.62
C ALA A 12 -3.22 -10.77 22.16
N SER A 13 -3.92 -10.12 23.09
CA SER A 13 -5.10 -9.30 22.83
C SER A 13 -4.80 -8.27 21.75
N TYR A 14 -5.53 -8.36 20.66
CA TYR A 14 -5.33 -7.66 19.39
C TYR A 14 -5.77 -6.18 19.40
N ASP A 15 -6.08 -5.63 20.59
CA ASP A 15 -6.72 -4.31 20.72
C ASP A 15 -5.77 -3.09 20.76
N ASP A 16 -4.45 -3.29 20.70
CA ASP A 16 -3.45 -2.20 20.75
C ASP A 16 -2.62 -2.02 19.46
N ALA A 17 -3.11 -2.45 18.30
CA ALA A 17 -2.46 -2.11 17.05
C ALA A 17 -2.58 -0.59 16.80
N PRO A 18 -1.48 0.14 16.55
CA PRO A 18 -1.54 1.57 16.27
C PRO A 18 -2.41 1.78 15.03
N THR A 19 -3.52 2.48 15.21
CA THR A 19 -4.42 2.88 14.14
C THR A 19 -3.67 3.79 13.18
N GLY A 20 -3.32 3.27 12.00
CA GLY A 20 -2.76 4.05 10.90
C GLY A 20 -1.42 3.53 10.37
N TYR A 21 -1.47 2.65 9.38
CA TYR A 21 -0.29 2.20 8.61
C TYR A 21 0.39 3.32 7.80
N SER A 22 -0.17 4.52 7.81
CA SER A 22 0.21 5.64 6.92
C SER A 22 1.37 6.50 7.41
N ARG A 23 1.97 6.24 8.55
CA ARG A 23 2.84 7.27 9.15
C ARG A 23 4.25 7.39 8.59
N HIS A 24 4.78 6.39 7.90
CA HIS A 24 6.16 6.48 7.36
C HIS A 24 6.33 5.60 6.11
N VAL A 25 5.73 5.98 5.00
CA VAL A 25 6.15 5.43 3.70
C VAL A 25 7.54 6.00 3.41
N ARG A 26 8.58 5.21 3.51
CA ARG A 26 9.91 5.57 3.01
C ARG A 26 9.99 5.17 1.55
N LEU A 27 9.47 6.01 0.68
CA LEU A 27 9.84 6.03 -0.73
C LEU A 27 11.18 6.75 -0.83
N ASN A 28 12.03 6.38 -1.78
CA ASN A 28 13.19 7.19 -2.14
C ASN A 28 12.64 8.57 -2.55
N GLU A 29 13.27 9.66 -2.09
CA GLU A 29 12.78 11.03 -2.32
C GLU A 29 12.61 11.38 -3.81
N GLU A 30 13.29 10.67 -4.72
CA GLU A 30 13.14 10.80 -6.17
C GLU A 30 11.89 10.10 -6.74
N GLU A 31 11.37 9.05 -6.07
CA GLU A 31 10.16 8.32 -6.51
C GLU A 31 8.86 8.98 -6.03
N ALA A 32 8.92 9.83 -5.01
CA ALA A 32 7.73 10.48 -4.43
C ALA A 32 7.14 11.60 -5.32
N ALA A 33 7.88 12.11 -6.29
CA ALA A 33 7.45 13.27 -7.08
C ALA A 33 6.62 12.91 -8.32
N ILE A 34 6.73 11.69 -8.85
CA ILE A 34 6.03 11.24 -10.07
C ILE A 34 5.63 9.77 -9.90
N VAL A 35 4.38 9.52 -9.57
CA VAL A 35 3.83 8.16 -9.51
C VAL A 35 3.36 7.77 -10.90
N ASP A 36 3.94 6.75 -11.51
CA ASP A 36 3.70 6.30 -12.89
C ASP A 36 3.85 7.42 -13.95
N GLY A 37 4.68 8.43 -13.70
CA GLY A 37 4.85 9.57 -14.59
C GLY A 37 3.73 10.61 -14.51
N TRP A 38 2.80 10.53 -13.53
CA TRP A 38 1.69 11.46 -13.37
C TRP A 38 1.95 12.48 -12.26
N ALA A 39 1.75 13.76 -12.57
CA ALA A 39 1.74 14.83 -11.59
C ALA A 39 0.34 15.02 -10.97
N VAL A 40 0.25 15.75 -9.86
CA VAL A 40 -1.03 16.04 -9.19
C VAL A 40 -2.03 16.75 -10.10
N GLU A 41 -1.52 17.61 -11.00
CA GLU A 41 -2.28 18.36 -11.99
C GLU A 41 -2.94 17.45 -13.04
N ASP A 42 -2.38 16.28 -13.28
CA ASP A 42 -2.86 15.33 -14.29
C ASP A 42 -4.07 14.51 -13.81
N ALA A 43 -4.52 14.66 -12.58
CA ALA A 43 -5.59 13.85 -11.97
C ALA A 43 -6.84 13.72 -12.86
N GLU A 44 -7.29 14.82 -13.47
CA GLU A 44 -8.45 14.76 -14.37
C GLU A 44 -8.14 14.07 -15.70
N ALA A 45 -6.95 14.32 -16.25
CA ALA A 45 -6.52 13.73 -17.52
C ALA A 45 -6.35 12.22 -17.38
N VAL A 46 -5.76 11.75 -16.28
CA VAL A 46 -5.60 10.33 -15.95
C VAL A 46 -6.96 9.65 -15.82
N LEU A 47 -7.90 10.24 -15.08
CA LEU A 47 -9.26 9.69 -14.95
C LEU A 47 -9.92 9.52 -16.33
N ARG A 48 -9.85 10.54 -17.19
CA ARG A 48 -10.45 10.49 -18.53
C ARG A 48 -9.74 9.48 -19.43
N ALA A 49 -8.42 9.38 -19.37
CA ALA A 49 -7.65 8.41 -20.17
C ALA A 49 -8.00 6.95 -19.83
N HIS A 50 -8.48 6.69 -18.60
CA HIS A 50 -8.95 5.38 -18.15
C HIS A 50 -10.48 5.23 -18.19
N ASP A 51 -11.18 5.96 -19.04
CA ASP A 51 -12.65 5.95 -19.17
C ASP A 51 -13.39 6.19 -17.83
N CYS A 52 -12.78 6.93 -16.92
CA CYS A 52 -13.34 7.28 -15.64
C CYS A 52 -13.87 8.72 -15.65
N ARG A 53 -15.14 8.91 -15.30
CA ARG A 53 -15.72 10.25 -15.22
C ARG A 53 -15.02 11.05 -14.13
N ALA A 54 -14.41 12.21 -14.49
CA ALA A 54 -13.76 13.14 -13.58
C ALA A 54 -14.81 13.99 -12.83
N THR A 55 -15.38 13.43 -11.76
CA THR A 55 -16.27 14.17 -10.84
C THR A 55 -15.42 14.80 -9.74
N GLY A 56 -15.90 15.90 -9.11
CA GLY A 56 -15.17 16.58 -8.04
C GLY A 56 -14.59 15.62 -6.99
N PRO A 57 -15.40 14.76 -6.35
CA PRO A 57 -14.89 13.81 -5.37
C PRO A 57 -13.83 12.84 -5.91
N ARG A 58 -13.96 12.36 -7.16
CA ARG A 58 -12.92 11.49 -7.75
C ARG A 58 -11.62 12.21 -8.03
N VAL A 59 -11.73 13.45 -8.51
CA VAL A 59 -10.54 14.30 -8.74
C VAL A 59 -9.82 14.58 -7.43
N ALA A 60 -10.55 14.90 -6.37
CA ALA A 60 -9.98 15.13 -5.05
C ALA A 60 -9.27 13.88 -4.49
N VAL A 61 -9.90 12.70 -4.59
CA VAL A 61 -9.27 11.42 -4.19
C VAL A 61 -8.04 11.13 -5.04
N MET A 62 -8.10 11.32 -6.35
CA MET A 62 -6.95 11.09 -7.24
C MET A 62 -5.79 12.05 -6.94
N ARG A 63 -6.08 13.34 -6.69
CA ARG A 63 -5.05 14.31 -6.26
C ARG A 63 -4.43 13.94 -4.92
N ALA A 64 -5.24 13.46 -3.96
CA ALA A 64 -4.73 13.00 -2.68
C ALA A 64 -3.79 11.80 -2.83
N LEU A 65 -4.13 10.82 -3.68
CA LEU A 65 -3.28 9.68 -4.01
C LEU A 65 -1.96 10.11 -4.66
N LEU A 66 -2.03 10.97 -5.69
CA LEU A 66 -0.85 11.47 -6.40
C LEU A 66 0.07 12.28 -5.47
N ARG A 67 -0.50 13.11 -4.59
CA ARG A 67 0.26 13.91 -3.63
C ARG A 67 0.91 13.06 -2.56
N HIS A 68 0.25 11.99 -2.12
CA HIS A 68 0.82 11.05 -1.15
C HIS A 68 1.97 10.23 -1.76
N GLY A 69 1.86 9.84 -3.02
CA GLY A 69 2.91 9.17 -3.80
C GLY A 69 3.18 7.72 -3.43
N GLY A 70 2.54 7.16 -2.42
CA GLY A 70 2.81 5.80 -1.94
C GLY A 70 1.55 5.04 -1.52
N PRO A 71 1.72 3.82 -0.98
CA PRO A 71 0.61 3.06 -0.42
C PRO A 71 -0.04 3.80 0.74
N ILE A 72 -1.37 3.83 0.78
CA ILE A 72 -2.16 4.59 1.75
C ILE A 72 -3.43 3.81 2.13
N ASP A 73 -3.84 3.86 3.38
CA ASP A 73 -5.12 3.32 3.80
C ASP A 73 -6.29 4.28 3.49
N ALA A 74 -7.51 3.74 3.49
CA ALA A 74 -8.69 4.51 3.11
C ALA A 74 -9.03 5.63 4.11
N ALA A 75 -8.68 5.49 5.39
CA ALA A 75 -8.96 6.49 6.42
C ALA A 75 -8.06 7.72 6.23
N GLU A 76 -6.77 7.49 6.05
CA GLU A 76 -5.81 8.57 5.76
C GLU A 76 -6.08 9.21 4.39
N LEU A 77 -6.42 8.40 3.37
CA LEU A 77 -6.82 8.92 2.06
C LEU A 77 -8.05 9.82 2.17
N THR A 78 -9.02 9.45 3.02
CA THR A 78 -10.19 10.29 3.28
C THR A 78 -9.78 11.62 3.87
N ARG A 79 -8.91 11.62 4.88
CA ARG A 79 -8.41 12.83 5.52
C ARG A 79 -7.70 13.75 4.51
N LEU A 80 -6.88 13.19 3.63
CA LEU A 80 -6.18 13.97 2.60
C LEU A 80 -7.13 14.51 1.52
N ALA A 81 -8.13 13.71 1.09
CA ALA A 81 -9.12 14.15 0.10
C ALA A 81 -10.02 15.27 0.65
N GLN A 82 -10.31 15.27 1.95
CA GLN A 82 -11.07 16.34 2.61
C GLN A 82 -10.38 17.70 2.65
N VAL A 83 -9.06 17.74 2.48
CA VAL A 83 -8.32 19.01 2.30
C VAL A 83 -8.74 19.70 0.99
N GLU A 84 -9.02 18.92 -0.05
CA GLU A 84 -9.47 19.42 -1.36
C GLU A 84 -10.98 19.71 -1.38
N GLU A 85 -11.76 18.80 -0.79
CA GLU A 85 -13.22 18.87 -0.77
C GLU A 85 -13.75 18.34 0.57
N SER A 86 -14.04 19.24 1.50
CA SER A 86 -14.41 18.94 2.90
C SER A 86 -15.70 18.10 3.05
N THR A 87 -16.53 18.04 2.01
CA THR A 87 -17.79 17.28 2.01
C THR A 87 -17.61 15.79 1.67
N ILE A 88 -16.38 15.36 1.37
CA ILE A 88 -16.10 13.96 1.06
C ILE A 88 -16.23 13.11 2.32
N HIS A 89 -17.05 12.06 2.24
CA HIS A 89 -17.19 11.05 3.26
C HIS A 89 -16.43 9.77 2.89
N GLU A 90 -16.01 9.01 3.89
CA GLU A 90 -15.27 7.75 3.74
C GLU A 90 -15.94 6.78 2.75
N ALA A 91 -17.28 6.65 2.80
CA ALA A 91 -18.03 5.84 1.84
C ALA A 91 -17.86 6.29 0.38
N THR A 92 -17.61 7.58 0.14
CA THR A 92 -17.32 8.12 -1.20
C THR A 92 -15.90 7.75 -1.63
N VAL A 93 -14.95 7.77 -0.69
CA VAL A 93 -13.57 7.34 -0.94
C VAL A 93 -13.54 5.86 -1.30
N TYR A 94 -14.17 4.98 -0.53
CA TYR A 94 -14.25 3.55 -0.85
C TYR A 94 -14.88 3.27 -2.22
N ARG A 95 -15.98 3.94 -2.56
CA ARG A 95 -16.59 3.81 -3.90
C ARG A 95 -15.67 4.31 -5.00
N THR A 96 -14.92 5.37 -4.74
CA THR A 96 -13.96 5.89 -5.70
C THR A 96 -12.81 4.93 -5.88
N ILE A 97 -12.21 4.40 -4.80
CA ILE A 97 -11.16 3.38 -4.84
C ILE A 97 -11.62 2.17 -5.68
N GLY A 98 -12.86 1.68 -5.45
CA GLY A 98 -13.42 0.58 -6.25
C GLY A 98 -13.42 0.90 -7.75
N VAL A 99 -13.92 2.08 -8.13
CA VAL A 99 -13.94 2.51 -9.54
C VAL A 99 -12.52 2.64 -10.11
N LEU A 100 -11.57 3.20 -9.34
CA LEU A 100 -10.17 3.34 -9.79
C LEU A 100 -9.49 1.97 -9.94
N SER A 101 -9.81 1.03 -9.06
CA SER A 101 -9.31 -0.37 -9.13
C SER A 101 -9.87 -1.10 -10.35
N ASP A 102 -11.18 -1.00 -10.61
CA ASP A 102 -11.82 -1.60 -11.80
C ASP A 102 -11.25 -1.07 -13.12
N ARG A 103 -10.68 0.13 -13.11
CA ARG A 103 -10.02 0.78 -14.26
C ARG A 103 -8.50 0.58 -14.29
N GLY A 104 -7.93 -0.17 -13.37
CA GLY A 104 -6.50 -0.42 -13.29
C GLY A 104 -5.66 0.81 -12.92
N ILE A 105 -6.28 1.88 -12.38
CA ILE A 105 -5.57 3.09 -11.95
C ILE A 105 -4.90 2.86 -10.61
N VAL A 106 -5.52 2.07 -9.74
CA VAL A 106 -4.97 1.72 -8.43
C VAL A 106 -4.97 0.21 -8.20
N THR A 107 -4.07 -0.23 -7.34
CA THR A 107 -3.97 -1.62 -6.89
C THR A 107 -4.18 -1.69 -5.39
N HIS A 108 -4.91 -2.71 -4.95
CA HIS A 108 -5.05 -3.05 -3.53
C HIS A 108 -3.89 -3.94 -3.09
N VAL A 109 -3.31 -3.62 -1.94
CA VAL A 109 -2.26 -4.41 -1.30
C VAL A 109 -2.72 -4.81 0.10
N HIS A 110 -2.75 -6.10 0.36
CA HIS A 110 -3.07 -6.62 1.69
C HIS A 110 -1.79 -6.70 2.54
N ALA A 111 -1.80 -5.98 3.66
CA ALA A 111 -0.69 -5.93 4.61
C ALA A 111 -1.06 -6.70 5.88
N GLY A 112 -0.80 -8.01 5.89
CA GLY A 112 -1.11 -8.86 7.03
C GLY A 112 -2.57 -8.78 7.46
N HIS A 113 -2.79 -8.54 8.76
CA HIS A 113 -4.12 -8.34 9.35
C HIS A 113 -4.54 -6.86 9.42
N GLY A 114 -3.72 -5.95 8.91
CA GLY A 114 -4.00 -4.52 8.89
C GLY A 114 -5.01 -4.09 7.82
N PRO A 115 -5.31 -2.78 7.74
CA PRO A 115 -6.18 -2.26 6.71
C PRO A 115 -5.57 -2.50 5.32
N SER A 116 -6.44 -2.70 4.33
CA SER A 116 -6.02 -2.77 2.94
C SER A 116 -5.42 -1.42 2.52
N LEU A 117 -4.25 -1.49 1.92
CA LEU A 117 -3.59 -0.33 1.35
C LEU A 117 -3.97 -0.18 -0.12
N VAL A 118 -4.00 1.06 -0.59
CA VAL A 118 -4.23 1.42 -1.99
C VAL A 118 -3.02 2.17 -2.49
N ARG A 119 -2.54 1.86 -3.68
CA ARG A 119 -1.49 2.61 -4.37
C ARG A 119 -1.85 2.84 -5.83
N ILE A 120 -1.33 3.90 -6.42
CA ILE A 120 -1.47 4.17 -7.85
C ILE A 120 -0.62 3.16 -8.64
N GLY A 121 -1.10 2.80 -9.84
CA GLY A 121 -0.39 2.00 -10.82
C GLY A 121 -0.52 0.49 -10.62
N GLY A 122 0.16 -0.26 -11.50
CA GLY A 122 0.10 -1.71 -11.56
C GLY A 122 1.14 -2.42 -10.69
N ASP A 123 2.11 -3.07 -11.34
CA ASP A 123 3.11 -3.91 -10.66
C ASP A 123 4.32 -3.10 -10.17
N HIS A 124 4.20 -2.45 -9.02
CA HIS A 124 5.28 -1.70 -8.39
C HIS A 124 6.11 -2.53 -7.39
N GLY A 125 6.09 -3.83 -7.51
CA GLY A 125 6.87 -4.72 -6.65
C GLY A 125 6.25 -5.00 -5.29
N LEU A 126 7.01 -5.69 -4.47
CA LEU A 126 6.60 -6.21 -3.18
C LEU A 126 6.84 -5.18 -2.07
N LEU A 127 5.85 -5.02 -1.21
CA LEU A 127 5.97 -4.18 -0.01
C LEU A 127 6.37 -5.02 1.20
N ALA A 128 7.12 -4.42 2.11
CA ALA A 128 7.33 -4.93 3.46
C ALA A 128 6.72 -3.96 4.47
N VAL A 129 5.99 -4.47 5.45
CA VAL A 129 5.31 -3.69 6.49
C VAL A 129 5.84 -4.10 7.86
N CYS A 130 6.24 -3.13 8.65
CA CYS A 130 6.67 -3.36 10.02
C CYS A 130 5.46 -3.54 10.94
N ARG A 131 5.34 -4.71 11.59
CA ARG A 131 4.25 -4.99 12.52
C ARG A 131 4.27 -4.11 13.79
N ASP A 132 5.45 -3.57 14.17
CA ASP A 132 5.60 -2.82 15.43
C ASP A 132 5.29 -1.32 15.25
N CYS A 133 5.66 -0.72 14.11
CA CYS A 133 5.48 0.73 13.89
C CYS A 133 4.67 1.08 12.63
N GLY A 134 4.24 0.08 11.84
CA GLY A 134 3.49 0.31 10.61
C GLY A 134 4.31 0.91 9.45
N ALA A 135 5.63 1.02 9.58
CA ALA A 135 6.47 1.53 8.49
C ALA A 135 6.36 0.63 7.26
N ILE A 136 6.16 1.24 6.10
CA ILE A 136 6.05 0.53 4.82
C ILE A 136 7.31 0.82 4.01
N VAL A 137 7.90 -0.22 3.42
CA VAL A 137 9.07 -0.14 2.56
C VAL A 137 8.78 -0.90 1.27
N GLN A 138 9.09 -0.30 0.13
CA GLN A 138 9.10 -1.00 -1.13
C GLN A 138 10.42 -1.76 -1.28
N LEU A 139 10.33 -3.05 -1.58
CA LEU A 139 11.52 -3.86 -1.81
C LEU A 139 12.08 -3.58 -3.21
N PRO A 140 13.41 -3.54 -3.38
CA PRO A 140 14.05 -3.37 -4.68
C PRO A 140 13.58 -4.43 -5.69
N ALA A 141 13.35 -4.04 -6.93
CA ALA A 141 12.87 -4.93 -8.00
C ALA A 141 13.74 -6.19 -8.17
N GLU A 142 15.05 -6.06 -8.03
CA GLU A 142 15.99 -7.20 -8.13
C GLU A 142 15.79 -8.23 -7.01
N VAL A 143 15.48 -7.77 -5.80
CA VAL A 143 15.16 -8.65 -4.66
C VAL A 143 13.87 -9.40 -4.91
N VAL A 144 12.85 -8.70 -5.39
CA VAL A 144 11.54 -9.28 -5.72
C VAL A 144 11.67 -10.31 -6.84
N LYS A 145 12.39 -9.97 -7.91
CA LYS A 145 12.65 -10.89 -9.04
C LYS A 145 13.31 -12.17 -8.56
N THR A 146 14.40 -12.05 -7.80
CA THR A 146 15.10 -13.22 -7.24
C THR A 146 14.19 -14.07 -6.37
N PHE A 147 13.36 -13.46 -5.54
CA PHE A 147 12.39 -14.16 -4.69
C PHE A 147 11.37 -14.95 -5.51
N VAL A 148 10.77 -14.34 -6.53
CA VAL A 148 9.80 -14.98 -7.43
C VAL A 148 10.43 -16.15 -8.19
N GLU A 149 11.63 -15.96 -8.74
CA GLU A 149 12.35 -17.01 -9.47
C GLU A 149 12.69 -18.21 -8.56
N GLN A 150 13.15 -17.96 -7.33
CA GLN A 150 13.46 -19.02 -6.37
C GLN A 150 12.20 -19.76 -5.90
N ALA A 151 11.12 -19.06 -5.65
CA ALA A 151 9.83 -19.66 -5.29
C ALA A 151 9.31 -20.56 -6.44
N HIS A 152 9.42 -20.10 -7.68
CA HIS A 152 9.05 -20.90 -8.83
C HIS A 152 9.93 -22.16 -8.96
N ALA A 153 11.24 -22.03 -8.86
CA ALA A 153 12.17 -23.14 -8.95
C ALA A 153 11.95 -24.18 -7.84
N ALA A 154 11.70 -23.76 -6.61
CA ALA A 154 11.57 -24.63 -5.45
C ALA A 154 10.19 -25.33 -5.37
N ALA A 155 9.12 -24.61 -5.70
CA ALA A 155 7.75 -25.06 -5.45
C ALA A 155 6.89 -25.19 -6.73
N GLN A 156 7.41 -24.87 -7.91
CA GLN A 156 6.65 -24.78 -9.17
C GLN A 156 5.43 -23.84 -9.04
N PHE A 157 5.59 -22.76 -8.26
CA PHE A 157 4.53 -21.82 -7.93
C PHE A 157 4.88 -20.41 -8.44
N THR A 158 3.99 -19.84 -9.23
CA THR A 158 4.16 -18.45 -9.72
C THR A 158 3.53 -17.48 -8.71
N LEU A 159 4.35 -16.59 -8.17
CA LEU A 159 3.91 -15.55 -7.24
C LEU A 159 3.51 -14.27 -7.99
N GLU A 160 2.50 -13.60 -7.49
CA GLU A 160 2.05 -12.29 -7.95
C GLU A 160 2.28 -11.25 -6.82
N PRO A 161 3.50 -10.70 -6.69
CA PRO A 161 3.91 -9.90 -5.52
C PRO A 161 3.19 -8.56 -5.40
N GLY A 162 2.49 -8.11 -6.44
CA GLY A 162 1.76 -6.83 -6.45
C GLY A 162 0.57 -6.75 -5.49
N HIS A 163 0.04 -7.89 -5.03
CA HIS A 163 -1.22 -7.95 -4.27
C HIS A 163 -1.07 -8.21 -2.77
N PHE A 164 0.12 -8.45 -2.27
CA PHE A 164 0.37 -8.68 -0.85
C PHE A 164 1.62 -7.95 -0.37
N ALA A 165 1.73 -7.76 0.94
CA ALA A 165 2.94 -7.25 1.59
C ALA A 165 3.54 -8.30 2.51
N LEU A 166 4.85 -8.30 2.65
CA LEU A 166 5.55 -9.09 3.67
C LEU A 166 5.47 -8.37 5.01
N GLU A 167 5.16 -9.10 6.07
CA GLU A 167 5.19 -8.59 7.42
C GLU A 167 6.54 -8.90 8.08
N GLY A 168 7.07 -7.93 8.82
CA GLY A 168 8.35 -8.07 9.49
C GLY A 168 8.57 -7.01 10.55
N VAL A 169 9.82 -6.82 10.97
CA VAL A 169 10.24 -5.76 11.91
C VAL A 169 11.30 -4.92 11.24
N CYS A 170 11.11 -3.60 11.20
CA CYS A 170 12.10 -2.69 10.61
C CYS A 170 13.34 -2.55 11.51
N ALA A 171 14.45 -2.10 10.94
CA ALA A 171 15.72 -1.96 11.66
C ALA A 171 15.61 -1.04 12.90
N ALA A 172 14.77 0.00 12.83
CA ALA A 172 14.54 0.89 13.97
C ALA A 172 13.84 0.17 15.13
N CYS A 173 12.84 -0.67 14.86
CA CYS A 173 12.14 -1.44 15.90
C CYS A 173 12.98 -2.62 16.40
N ALA A 174 13.71 -3.31 15.52
CA ALA A 174 14.56 -4.43 15.90
C ALA A 174 15.64 -4.02 16.90
N GLY A 175 16.17 -2.78 16.81
CA GLY A 175 17.15 -2.24 17.74
C GLY A 175 16.61 -1.86 19.13
N HIS A 176 15.29 -1.84 19.33
CA HIS A 176 14.64 -1.51 20.61
C HIS A 176 14.15 -2.76 21.39
N SER A 177 14.32 -3.94 20.81
CA SER A 177 13.89 -5.23 21.42
C SER A 177 15.04 -5.99 22.12
N ALA A 178 16.16 -5.34 22.39
CA ALA A 178 17.31 -5.89 23.10
C ALA A 178 17.47 -5.32 24.50
#